data_3240827d6482c578f6c941f5afedca91
#
_entry.id   3240827d6482c578f6c941f5afedca91
#
_cell.length_a   1.000
_cell.length_b   1.000
_cell.length_c   1.000
_cell.angle_alpha   90.00
_cell.angle_beta   90.00
_cell.angle_gamma   90.00
#
_symmetry.space_group_name_H-M   'P 1'
#
loop_
_entity.id
_entity.type
_entity.pdbx_description
1 polymer ?
#
loop_
_entity_poly.entity_id
_entity_poly.type
_entity_poly.pdbx_seq_one_letter_code
_entity_poly.pdbx_strand_id
1 'polypeptide(L)'
;MAADRRYGIMALFGLIKDKNCDICGSTIGLLGNRKLEDGNCCKECARKLSPWFDERRHSTVEQIKDQLRYRENNREELKNFQITRTIACDRWKVLLDENAKKFILTRDPRKLEEENPDIVAYADITGCRLDVDEDRDEIMREVKEGDQTKRVSYNPPRYEYSYNFRYLINVNNPYFDEMKFELNSSSVRITPTQAAGAGGTGIVGVLTALGGTGAPAVYDPHTNPEYAKYEKLGEEITQALTGAQQTVREEAAQAAAGPKMIKCPYCGAQTEIGAGSKCQYCGGYVGDAQ
;
A
#
# COMPACT_ATOMS: atom_id res chain seq x y z
N MET A 1 3.49 -43.64 52.94
CA MET A 1 4.21 -42.36 53.01
C MET A 1 4.22 -41.76 51.60
N ALA A 2 3.28 -40.88 51.31
CA ALA A 2 3.20 -40.18 50.00
C ALA A 2 3.73 -38.77 50.26
N ALA A 3 4.93 -38.49 49.73
CA ALA A 3 5.56 -37.18 49.85
C ALA A 3 4.98 -36.25 48.74
N ASP A 4 4.51 -35.13 49.25
CA ASP A 4 3.86 -34.03 48.55
C ASP A 4 4.80 -33.35 47.54
N ARG A 5 4.45 -33.43 46.24
CA ARG A 5 5.21 -32.82 45.10
C ARG A 5 4.68 -31.43 44.74
N ARG A 6 4.17 -30.63 45.66
CA ARG A 6 3.54 -29.34 45.35
C ARG A 6 4.39 -28.09 45.58
N TYR A 7 5.69 -28.20 45.85
CA TYR A 7 6.52 -27.05 46.20
C TYR A 7 7.49 -26.55 45.09
N GLY A 8 7.39 -27.07 43.89
CA GLY A 8 8.38 -26.78 42.83
C GLY A 8 8.05 -25.61 41.86
N ILE A 9 6.82 -25.09 41.83
CA ILE A 9 6.39 -24.13 40.78
C ILE A 9 6.34 -22.68 41.27
N MET A 10 6.27 -22.43 42.56
CA MET A 10 6.17 -21.05 43.09
C MET A 10 7.50 -20.30 43.21
N ALA A 11 8.64 -20.96 43.11
CA ALA A 11 9.95 -20.29 43.26
C ALA A 11 10.50 -19.60 42.02
N LEU A 12 9.91 -19.82 40.81
CA LEU A 12 10.37 -19.18 39.58
C LEU A 12 9.72 -17.82 39.31
N PHE A 13 8.62 -17.48 39.95
CA PHE A 13 7.91 -16.21 39.74
C PHE A 13 8.50 -15.01 40.50
N GLY A 14 9.39 -15.22 41.47
CA GLY A 14 9.99 -14.15 42.29
C GLY A 14 11.19 -13.44 41.70
N LEU A 15 11.69 -13.84 40.53
CA LEU A 15 12.90 -13.25 39.89
C LEU A 15 12.62 -12.34 38.68
N ILE A 16 11.38 -12.19 38.29
CA ILE A 16 11.01 -11.30 37.19
C ILE A 16 10.68 -9.94 37.78
N LYS A 17 11.65 -9.00 37.76
CA LYS A 17 11.38 -7.60 38.09
C LYS A 17 10.29 -7.09 37.14
N ASP A 18 9.17 -6.65 37.72
CA ASP A 18 8.15 -5.94 36.98
C ASP A 18 8.78 -4.74 36.25
N LYS A 19 8.57 -4.65 34.95
CA LYS A 19 9.02 -3.52 34.15
C LYS A 19 7.87 -2.53 34.02
N ASN A 20 8.17 -1.26 34.09
CA ASN A 20 7.21 -0.22 33.81
C ASN A 20 7.38 0.30 32.36
N CYS A 21 6.30 0.77 31.81
CA CYS A 21 6.30 1.44 30.51
C CYS A 21 6.83 2.86 30.67
N ASP A 22 7.92 3.19 29.96
CA ASP A 22 8.54 4.53 30.02
C ASP A 22 7.70 5.60 29.31
N ILE A 23 6.63 5.18 28.62
CA ILE A 23 5.68 6.07 27.93
C ILE A 23 4.50 6.45 28.86
N CYS A 24 3.81 5.47 29.47
CA CYS A 24 2.58 5.70 30.23
C CYS A 24 2.69 5.32 31.71
N GLY A 25 3.84 4.82 32.19
CA GLY A 25 4.08 4.40 33.56
C GLY A 25 3.43 3.06 33.98
N SER A 26 2.59 2.45 33.16
CA SER A 26 1.89 1.21 33.50
C SER A 26 2.85 0.03 33.65
N THR A 27 2.56 -0.88 34.58
CA THR A 27 3.31 -2.13 34.73
C THR A 27 3.17 -3.02 33.49
N ILE A 28 4.28 -3.55 33.01
CA ILE A 28 4.33 -4.42 31.84
C ILE A 28 4.36 -5.87 32.29
N GLY A 29 3.30 -6.62 31.98
CA GLY A 29 3.24 -8.05 32.23
C GLY A 29 4.28 -8.85 31.42
N LEU A 30 4.44 -10.13 31.76
CA LEU A 30 5.51 -11.04 31.31
C LEU A 30 5.77 -11.03 29.78
N LEU A 31 4.73 -10.92 28.93
CA LEU A 31 4.84 -10.92 27.47
C LEU A 31 4.46 -9.57 26.85
N GLY A 32 4.22 -8.55 27.68
CA GLY A 32 3.73 -7.24 27.26
C GLY A 32 4.81 -6.26 26.78
N ASN A 33 6.09 -6.55 27.09
CA ASN A 33 7.18 -5.61 26.82
C ASN A 33 7.49 -5.52 25.31
N ARG A 34 7.53 -4.30 24.82
CA ARG A 34 8.00 -3.89 23.49
C ARG A 34 9.24 -3.02 23.69
N LYS A 35 10.42 -3.67 23.67
CA LYS A 35 11.70 -3.01 23.94
C LYS A 35 11.92 -1.85 22.96
N LEU A 36 12.42 -0.72 23.49
CA LEU A 36 12.93 0.44 22.77
C LEU A 36 14.46 0.45 22.83
N GLU A 37 15.11 1.41 22.21
CA GLU A 37 16.56 1.56 22.29
C GLU A 37 17.01 1.80 23.72
N ASP A 38 16.39 2.76 24.42
CA ASP A 38 16.74 3.24 25.75
C ASP A 38 15.70 2.94 26.84
N GLY A 39 14.64 2.15 26.51
CA GLY A 39 13.54 1.91 27.46
C GLY A 39 12.60 0.78 27.10
N ASN A 40 11.43 0.79 27.74
CA ASN A 40 10.39 -0.20 27.61
C ASN A 40 9.06 0.46 27.26
N CYS A 41 8.33 -0.14 26.33
CA CYS A 41 6.99 0.27 25.94
C CYS A 41 5.99 -0.87 26.19
N CYS A 42 4.82 -0.59 26.73
CA CYS A 42 3.77 -1.58 26.87
C CYS A 42 3.07 -1.84 25.53
N LYS A 43 2.35 -2.97 25.47
CA LYS A 43 1.60 -3.37 24.27
C LYS A 43 0.56 -2.31 23.85
N GLU A 44 -0.07 -1.66 24.83
CA GLU A 44 -1.11 -0.66 24.55
C GLU A 44 -0.53 0.63 23.96
N CYS A 45 0.61 1.11 24.44
CA CYS A 45 1.30 2.23 23.82
C CYS A 45 1.81 1.87 22.42
N ALA A 46 2.38 0.68 22.24
CA ALA A 46 2.86 0.22 20.96
C ALA A 46 1.76 0.07 19.88
N ARG A 47 0.53 -0.24 20.27
CA ARG A 47 -0.63 -0.31 19.34
C ARG A 47 -1.08 1.05 18.82
N LYS A 48 -0.76 2.11 19.54
CA LYS A 48 -1.14 3.48 19.14
C LYS A 48 -0.21 4.05 18.08
N LEU A 49 0.95 3.44 17.86
CA LEU A 49 1.90 3.83 16.82
C LEU A 49 1.30 3.58 15.43
N SER A 50 1.86 4.23 14.42
CA SER A 50 1.49 3.95 13.03
C SER A 50 1.73 2.47 12.69
N PRO A 51 0.83 1.80 11.95
CA PRO A 51 1.04 0.45 11.47
C PRO A 51 2.21 0.34 10.47
N TRP A 52 2.61 1.46 9.88
CA TRP A 52 3.72 1.55 8.93
C TRP A 52 5.07 1.82 9.59
N PHE A 53 5.07 2.13 10.89
CA PHE A 53 6.27 2.40 11.65
C PHE A 53 6.90 1.10 12.18
N ASP A 54 8.03 0.68 11.62
CA ASP A 54 8.75 -0.56 11.95
C ASP A 54 9.99 -0.32 12.82
N GLU A 55 10.54 0.92 12.86
CA GLU A 55 11.76 1.31 13.57
C GLU A 55 11.63 1.39 15.10
N ARG A 56 10.51 0.93 15.69
CA ARG A 56 10.25 1.02 17.14
C ARG A 56 11.42 0.51 18.00
N ARG A 57 12.11 -0.55 17.59
CA ARG A 57 13.21 -1.15 18.38
C ARG A 57 14.45 -0.28 18.42
N HIS A 58 14.63 0.52 17.41
CA HIS A 58 15.76 1.43 17.20
C HIS A 58 15.40 2.88 17.57
N SER A 59 14.22 3.09 18.16
CA SER A 59 13.76 4.40 18.59
C SER A 59 13.87 4.56 20.09
N THR A 60 14.23 5.77 20.52
CA THR A 60 14.26 6.17 21.92
C THR A 60 12.85 6.40 22.47
N VAL A 61 12.73 6.45 23.80
CA VAL A 61 11.47 6.79 24.49
C VAL A 61 10.92 8.14 24.00
N GLU A 62 11.78 9.13 23.77
CA GLU A 62 11.36 10.46 23.31
C GLU A 62 10.81 10.41 21.88
N GLN A 63 11.50 9.72 20.97
CA GLN A 63 11.00 9.54 19.59
C GLN A 63 9.66 8.83 19.55
N ILE A 64 9.42 7.85 20.44
CA ILE A 64 8.12 7.17 20.54
C ILE A 64 7.04 8.13 21.06
N LYS A 65 7.37 9.00 22.03
CA LYS A 65 6.41 10.03 22.49
C LYS A 65 6.08 11.03 21.39
N ASP A 66 7.06 11.42 20.57
CA ASP A 66 6.86 12.32 19.43
C ASP A 66 5.93 11.70 18.40
N GLN A 67 6.14 10.42 18.07
CA GLN A 67 5.23 9.71 17.19
C GLN A 67 3.81 9.60 17.78
N LEU A 68 3.67 9.36 19.06
CA LEU A 68 2.36 9.32 19.69
C LEU A 68 1.65 10.69 19.64
N ARG A 69 2.39 11.81 19.74
CA ARG A 69 1.82 13.16 19.52
C ARG A 69 1.37 13.33 18.07
N TYR A 70 2.17 12.87 17.11
CA TYR A 70 1.79 12.84 15.69
C TYR A 70 0.49 12.06 15.49
N ARG A 71 0.36 10.87 16.10
CA ARG A 71 -0.85 10.03 16.04
C ARG A 71 -2.08 10.71 16.66
N GLU A 72 -1.91 11.51 17.68
CA GLU A 72 -3.00 12.27 18.28
C GLU A 72 -3.44 13.42 17.36
N ASN A 73 -2.50 14.13 16.75
CA ASN A 73 -2.80 15.15 15.75
C ASN A 73 -3.52 14.54 14.53
N ASN A 74 -3.06 13.36 14.07
CA ASN A 74 -3.73 12.61 12.99
C ASN A 74 -5.19 12.29 13.35
N ARG A 75 -5.47 11.93 14.60
CA ARG A 75 -6.84 11.65 15.07
C ARG A 75 -7.73 12.88 15.01
N GLU A 76 -7.21 14.05 15.38
CA GLU A 76 -7.96 15.30 15.26
C GLU A 76 -8.22 15.68 13.79
N GLU A 77 -7.23 15.47 12.95
CA GLU A 77 -7.34 15.73 11.52
C GLU A 77 -8.36 14.81 10.85
N LEU A 78 -8.41 13.54 11.30
CA LEU A 78 -9.33 12.52 10.77
C LEU A 78 -10.81 12.93 10.89
N LYS A 79 -11.16 13.72 11.89
CA LYS A 79 -12.52 14.25 12.07
C LYS A 79 -12.98 15.17 10.93
N ASN A 80 -12.02 15.76 10.21
CA ASN A 80 -12.27 16.65 9.09
C ASN A 80 -12.10 15.99 7.72
N PHE A 81 -11.65 14.72 7.69
CA PHE A 81 -11.41 13.98 6.45
C PHE A 81 -12.74 13.63 5.77
N GLN A 82 -12.91 14.05 4.50
CA GLN A 82 -14.11 13.83 3.71
C GLN A 82 -13.82 12.83 2.60
N ILE A 83 -14.47 11.67 2.65
CA ILE A 83 -14.30 10.65 1.60
C ILE A 83 -15.02 11.12 0.34
N THR A 84 -14.26 11.56 -0.68
CA THR A 84 -14.78 11.94 -2.00
C THR A 84 -14.75 10.77 -2.98
N ARG A 85 -13.76 9.88 -2.84
CA ARG A 85 -13.61 8.68 -3.68
C ARG A 85 -13.06 7.51 -2.86
N THR A 86 -13.50 6.30 -3.21
CA THR A 86 -13.00 5.05 -2.62
C THR A 86 -12.57 4.09 -3.72
N ILE A 87 -11.34 3.59 -3.63
CA ILE A 87 -10.86 2.49 -4.47
C ILE A 87 -10.78 1.26 -3.56
N ALA A 88 -11.58 0.24 -3.87
CA ALA A 88 -11.72 -0.94 -3.03
C ALA A 88 -10.87 -2.10 -3.57
N CYS A 89 -9.90 -2.55 -2.77
CA CYS A 89 -9.21 -3.82 -2.91
C CYS A 89 -9.95 -4.88 -2.08
N ASP A 90 -9.53 -6.14 -2.12
CA ASP A 90 -10.24 -7.20 -1.41
C ASP A 90 -10.35 -6.93 0.11
N ARG A 91 -9.21 -6.62 0.75
CA ARG A 91 -9.15 -6.34 2.19
C ARG A 91 -8.87 -4.89 2.52
N TRP A 92 -8.32 -4.14 1.61
CA TRP A 92 -7.92 -2.76 1.80
C TRP A 92 -8.79 -1.80 1.00
N LYS A 93 -8.83 -0.57 1.43
CA LYS A 93 -9.48 0.54 0.72
C LYS A 93 -8.58 1.75 0.73
N VAL A 94 -8.39 2.34 -0.43
CA VAL A 94 -7.77 3.65 -0.58
C VAL A 94 -8.90 4.68 -0.57
N LEU A 95 -8.96 5.50 0.47
CA LEU A 95 -9.93 6.57 0.61
C LEU A 95 -9.27 7.88 0.23
N LEU A 96 -9.90 8.63 -0.64
CA LEU A 96 -9.39 9.91 -1.14
C LEU A 96 -10.26 11.05 -0.62
N ASP A 97 -9.63 12.09 -0.11
CA ASP A 97 -10.20 13.42 0.08
C ASP A 97 -9.56 14.35 -0.96
N GLU A 98 -10.20 14.44 -2.12
CA GLU A 98 -9.69 15.22 -3.26
C GLU A 98 -9.75 16.72 -2.98
N ASN A 99 -10.62 17.16 -2.06
CA ASN A 99 -10.72 18.57 -1.64
C ASN A 99 -9.55 18.97 -0.73
N ALA A 100 -9.27 18.14 0.29
CA ALA A 100 -8.15 18.37 1.21
C ALA A 100 -6.79 17.90 0.63
N LYS A 101 -6.78 17.27 -0.56
CA LYS A 101 -5.57 16.73 -1.22
C LYS A 101 -4.85 15.69 -0.37
N LYS A 102 -5.61 14.74 0.20
CA LYS A 102 -5.13 13.72 1.14
C LYS A 102 -5.73 12.35 0.86
N PHE A 103 -5.07 11.31 1.34
CA PHE A 103 -5.61 9.95 1.29
C PHE A 103 -5.37 9.18 2.58
N ILE A 104 -6.12 8.11 2.74
CA ILE A 104 -6.04 7.14 3.84
C ILE A 104 -6.02 5.73 3.24
N LEU A 105 -5.23 4.85 3.84
CA LEU A 105 -5.27 3.42 3.59
C LEU A 105 -5.85 2.71 4.82
N THR A 106 -7.02 2.05 4.67
CA THR A 106 -7.72 1.36 5.75
C THR A 106 -8.32 0.03 5.30
N ARG A 107 -8.65 -0.83 6.25
CA ARG A 107 -9.41 -2.06 6.01
C ARG A 107 -10.92 -1.87 6.20
N ASP A 108 -11.32 -1.01 7.12
CA ASP A 108 -12.74 -0.75 7.40
C ASP A 108 -13.01 0.76 7.54
N PRO A 109 -13.62 1.40 6.53
CA PRO A 109 -13.96 2.83 6.59
C PRO A 109 -14.92 3.22 7.72
N ARG A 110 -15.61 2.25 8.34
CA ARG A 110 -16.53 2.51 9.46
C ARG A 110 -15.80 2.64 10.80
N LYS A 111 -14.51 2.27 10.85
CA LYS A 111 -13.69 2.23 12.06
C LYS A 111 -12.53 3.24 12.02
N LEU A 112 -12.65 4.29 11.25
CA LEU A 112 -11.55 5.27 11.10
C LEU A 112 -11.15 5.90 12.43
N GLU A 113 -12.12 6.26 13.28
CA GLU A 113 -11.84 6.85 14.61
C GLU A 113 -11.15 5.85 15.55
N GLU A 114 -11.56 4.57 15.50
CA GLU A 114 -11.00 3.50 16.34
C GLU A 114 -9.58 3.13 15.89
N GLU A 115 -9.40 2.90 14.59
CA GLU A 115 -8.14 2.44 14.00
C GLU A 115 -7.13 3.57 13.82
N ASN A 116 -7.62 4.81 13.70
CA ASN A 116 -6.82 6.00 13.46
C ASN A 116 -5.79 5.77 12.33
N PRO A 117 -6.19 5.43 11.09
CA PRO A 117 -5.27 5.26 9.99
C PRO A 117 -4.52 6.56 9.67
N ASP A 118 -3.31 6.44 9.15
CA ASP A 118 -2.50 7.61 8.82
C ASP A 118 -3.09 8.37 7.63
N ILE A 119 -3.26 9.67 7.80
CA ILE A 119 -3.62 10.60 6.74
C ILE A 119 -2.33 11.06 6.06
N VAL A 120 -2.25 10.91 4.75
CA VAL A 120 -1.08 11.29 3.95
C VAL A 120 -1.50 12.32 2.90
N ALA A 121 -0.75 13.41 2.79
CA ALA A 121 -0.98 14.39 1.74
C ALA A 121 -0.48 13.88 0.38
N TYR A 122 -1.15 14.23 -0.71
CA TYR A 122 -0.69 13.88 -2.05
C TYR A 122 0.70 14.45 -2.35
N ALA A 123 1.03 15.60 -1.76
CA ALA A 123 2.36 16.21 -1.91
C ALA A 123 3.48 15.33 -1.34
N ASP A 124 3.18 14.52 -0.33
CA ASP A 124 4.15 13.67 0.34
C ASP A 124 4.38 12.33 -0.39
N ILE A 125 3.58 12.00 -1.40
CA ILE A 125 3.80 10.81 -2.22
C ILE A 125 5.09 11.00 -3.03
N THR A 126 6.00 10.04 -2.95
CA THR A 126 7.25 10.04 -3.73
C THR A 126 7.25 9.01 -4.84
N GLY A 127 6.39 8.01 -4.77
CA GLY A 127 6.21 7.00 -5.80
C GLY A 127 5.10 6.00 -5.48
N CYS A 128 4.60 5.36 -6.54
CA CYS A 128 3.64 4.28 -6.45
C CYS A 128 4.05 3.16 -7.39
N ARG A 129 3.94 1.90 -6.97
CA ARG A 129 4.17 0.76 -7.84
C ARG A 129 3.35 -0.47 -7.44
N LEU A 130 3.02 -1.26 -8.44
CA LEU A 130 2.47 -2.59 -8.29
C LEU A 130 3.60 -3.61 -8.45
N ASP A 131 3.84 -4.42 -7.42
CA ASP A 131 4.73 -5.58 -7.48
C ASP A 131 3.87 -6.84 -7.59
N VAL A 132 4.18 -7.70 -8.55
CA VAL A 132 3.49 -8.98 -8.74
C VAL A 132 4.47 -10.10 -8.42
N ASP A 133 4.21 -10.78 -7.31
CA ASP A 133 4.99 -11.98 -6.94
C ASP A 133 4.39 -13.19 -7.65
N GLU A 134 5.20 -13.90 -8.42
CA GLU A 134 4.86 -15.15 -9.10
C GLU A 134 5.54 -16.33 -8.42
N ASP A 135 4.75 -17.32 -8.02
CA ASP A 135 5.22 -18.64 -7.61
C ASP A 135 4.77 -19.69 -8.62
N ARG A 136 5.61 -20.70 -8.82
CA ARG A 136 5.35 -21.78 -9.76
C ARG A 136 5.56 -23.15 -9.10
N ASP A 137 4.48 -23.92 -9.01
CA ASP A 137 4.48 -25.27 -8.47
C ASP A 137 4.28 -26.32 -9.57
N GLU A 138 5.05 -27.39 -9.52
CA GLU A 138 4.86 -28.51 -10.42
C GLU A 138 3.67 -29.37 -9.99
N ILE A 139 2.74 -29.60 -10.92
CA ILE A 139 1.59 -30.46 -10.69
C ILE A 139 2.03 -31.93 -10.84
N MET A 140 1.96 -32.67 -9.73
CA MET A 140 2.27 -34.07 -9.68
C MET A 140 1.00 -34.94 -9.83
N ARG A 141 1.13 -36.11 -10.46
CA ARG A 141 0.07 -37.14 -10.47
C ARG A 141 0.39 -38.26 -9.49
N GLU A 142 -0.64 -38.83 -8.91
CA GLU A 142 -0.50 -39.99 -8.05
C GLU A 142 -0.62 -41.27 -8.90
N VAL A 143 0.37 -42.17 -8.76
CA VAL A 143 0.42 -43.47 -9.42
C VAL A 143 0.52 -44.55 -8.34
N LYS A 144 -0.36 -45.56 -8.42
CA LYS A 144 -0.30 -46.72 -7.54
C LYS A 144 0.72 -47.74 -8.12
N GLU A 145 1.68 -48.10 -7.29
CA GLU A 145 2.66 -49.15 -7.60
C GLU A 145 2.58 -50.21 -6.48
N GLY A 146 1.77 -51.25 -6.71
CA GLY A 146 1.37 -52.18 -5.66
C GLY A 146 0.49 -51.52 -4.60
N ASP A 147 0.86 -51.66 -3.32
CA ASP A 147 0.16 -51.07 -2.20
C ASP A 147 0.63 -49.60 -1.86
N GLN A 148 1.59 -49.10 -2.61
CA GLN A 148 2.13 -47.75 -2.39
C GLN A 148 1.64 -46.75 -3.43
N THR A 149 1.30 -45.54 -2.97
CA THR A 149 0.99 -44.38 -3.84
C THR A 149 2.25 -43.54 -3.95
N LYS A 150 2.71 -43.31 -5.17
CA LYS A 150 3.83 -42.40 -5.46
C LYS A 150 3.35 -41.19 -6.24
N ARG A 151 3.95 -40.02 -5.95
CA ARG A 151 3.78 -38.82 -6.75
C ARG A 151 4.83 -38.81 -7.84
N VAL A 152 4.40 -38.66 -9.09
CA VAL A 152 5.27 -38.60 -10.26
C VAL A 152 4.91 -37.40 -11.14
N SER A 153 5.91 -36.84 -11.80
CA SER A 153 5.71 -35.72 -12.75
C SER A 153 4.88 -36.19 -13.95
N TYR A 154 4.19 -35.24 -14.56
CA TYR A 154 3.67 -35.41 -15.91
C TYR A 154 4.83 -35.37 -16.93
N ASN A 155 4.62 -35.97 -18.11
CA ASN A 155 5.54 -35.82 -19.22
C ASN A 155 4.79 -35.31 -20.46
N PRO A 156 5.03 -34.06 -20.88
CA PRO A 156 5.89 -33.04 -20.27
C PRO A 156 5.36 -32.55 -18.91
N PRO A 157 6.22 -31.95 -18.05
CA PRO A 157 5.81 -31.40 -16.75
C PRO A 157 4.71 -30.33 -16.87
N ARG A 158 3.81 -30.32 -15.91
CA ARG A 158 2.73 -29.32 -15.81
C ARG A 158 2.93 -28.47 -14.59
N TYR A 159 2.56 -27.20 -14.68
CA TYR A 159 2.75 -26.24 -13.61
C TYR A 159 1.45 -25.49 -13.29
N GLU A 160 1.27 -25.17 -12.02
CA GLU A 160 0.33 -24.19 -11.52
C GLU A 160 1.12 -22.94 -11.17
N TYR A 161 0.62 -21.79 -11.56
CA TYR A 161 1.18 -20.50 -11.22
C TYR A 161 0.28 -19.82 -10.20
N SER A 162 0.87 -19.18 -9.20
CA SER A 162 0.14 -18.39 -8.21
C SER A 162 0.71 -16.98 -8.11
N TYR A 163 -0.18 -15.97 -8.15
CA TYR A 163 0.17 -14.56 -8.20
C TYR A 163 -0.37 -13.83 -7.00
N ASN A 164 0.50 -13.01 -6.37
CA ASN A 164 0.14 -12.08 -5.31
C ASN A 164 0.47 -10.67 -5.76
N PHE A 165 -0.53 -9.78 -5.68
CA PHE A 165 -0.45 -8.41 -6.15
C PHE A 165 -0.22 -7.50 -4.94
N ARG A 166 1.01 -7.02 -4.78
CA ARG A 166 1.42 -6.14 -3.71
C ARG A 166 1.55 -4.72 -4.21
N TYR A 167 0.89 -3.80 -3.55
CA TYR A 167 0.98 -2.38 -3.89
C TYR A 167 1.82 -1.63 -2.88
N LEU A 168 2.72 -0.78 -3.36
CA LEU A 168 3.62 0.04 -2.56
C LEU A 168 3.38 1.51 -2.88
N ILE A 169 3.23 2.31 -1.81
CA ILE A 169 3.17 3.77 -1.88
C ILE A 169 4.36 4.28 -1.08
N ASN A 170 5.32 4.90 -1.76
CA ASN A 170 6.42 5.57 -1.12
C ASN A 170 6.01 6.99 -0.75
N VAL A 171 6.34 7.41 0.47
CA VAL A 171 5.92 8.69 1.03
C VAL A 171 7.06 9.39 1.76
N ASN A 172 7.01 10.72 1.80
CA ASN A 172 7.91 11.53 2.62
C ASN A 172 7.22 11.83 3.97
N ASN A 173 7.27 10.86 4.90
CA ASN A 173 6.72 11.00 6.25
C ASN A 173 7.85 10.82 7.27
N PRO A 174 7.88 11.59 8.39
CA PRO A 174 8.98 11.51 9.36
C PRO A 174 9.08 10.17 10.12
N TYR A 175 8.07 9.30 10.01
CA TYR A 175 7.99 8.05 10.77
C TYR A 175 7.95 6.80 9.91
N PHE A 176 7.67 6.92 8.63
CA PHE A 176 7.67 5.82 7.67
C PHE A 176 7.84 6.35 6.25
N ASP A 177 8.45 5.58 5.39
CA ASP A 177 8.72 5.91 3.99
C ASP A 177 7.94 5.06 3.00
N GLU A 178 7.31 3.98 3.46
CA GLU A 178 6.57 3.04 2.63
C GLU A 178 5.26 2.59 3.30
N MET A 179 4.19 2.57 2.51
CA MET A 179 2.91 1.91 2.84
C MET A 179 2.70 0.75 1.88
N LYS A 180 2.65 -0.47 2.42
CA LYS A 180 2.64 -1.71 1.63
C LYS A 180 1.44 -2.57 1.95
N PHE A 181 0.68 -2.98 0.94
CA PHE A 181 -0.52 -3.78 1.12
C PHE A 181 -0.80 -4.69 -0.07
N GLU A 182 -1.55 -5.76 0.17
CA GLU A 182 -1.98 -6.70 -0.87
C GLU A 182 -3.31 -6.25 -1.48
N LEU A 183 -3.41 -6.29 -2.82
CA LEU A 183 -4.67 -6.01 -3.53
C LEU A 183 -5.62 -7.20 -3.46
N ASN A 184 -5.07 -8.42 -3.55
CA ASN A 184 -5.80 -9.69 -3.46
C ASN A 184 -5.79 -10.25 -2.03
N SER A 185 -6.82 -10.98 -1.67
CA SER A 185 -6.94 -11.65 -0.36
C SER A 185 -6.44 -13.09 -0.36
N SER A 186 -6.34 -13.67 -1.54
CA SER A 186 -5.82 -15.01 -1.83
C SER A 186 -5.11 -14.97 -3.16
N SER A 187 -4.06 -15.80 -3.33
CA SER A 187 -3.30 -15.86 -4.58
C SER A 187 -4.20 -16.21 -5.76
N VAL A 188 -4.03 -15.52 -6.86
CA VAL A 188 -4.66 -15.83 -8.15
C VAL A 188 -3.94 -17.04 -8.71
N ARG A 189 -4.63 -18.17 -8.83
CA ARG A 189 -4.05 -19.43 -9.33
C ARG A 189 -4.44 -19.66 -10.77
N ILE A 190 -3.45 -19.97 -11.60
CA ILE A 190 -3.64 -20.20 -13.01
C ILE A 190 -2.91 -21.50 -13.40
N THR A 191 -3.69 -22.45 -13.88
CA THR A 191 -3.14 -23.65 -14.49
C THR A 191 -3.25 -23.51 -16.00
N PRO A 192 -2.15 -23.29 -16.74
CA PRO A 192 -2.20 -23.22 -18.19
C PRO A 192 -2.72 -24.55 -18.72
N THR A 193 -3.88 -24.53 -19.35
CA THR A 193 -4.35 -25.69 -20.09
C THR A 193 -3.37 -25.87 -21.24
N GLN A 194 -2.65 -27.00 -21.25
CA GLN A 194 -2.04 -27.43 -22.50
C GLN A 194 -3.18 -27.46 -23.51
N ALA A 195 -3.08 -26.67 -24.56
CA ALA A 195 -4.04 -26.73 -25.64
C ALA A 195 -4.15 -28.18 -26.10
N ALA A 196 -5.13 -28.90 -25.54
CA ALA A 196 -5.57 -30.14 -26.11
C ALA A 196 -6.10 -29.76 -27.49
N GLY A 197 -5.40 -30.15 -28.51
CA GLY A 197 -5.84 -29.96 -29.87
C GLY A 197 -7.24 -30.54 -30.05
N ALA A 198 -8.24 -29.68 -29.95
CA ALA A 198 -9.57 -29.90 -30.54
C ALA A 198 -10.48 -28.71 -30.08
N GLY A 199 -10.78 -27.81 -30.99
CA GLY A 199 -11.96 -26.96 -30.87
C GLY A 199 -11.77 -25.45 -30.93
N GLY A 200 -10.56 -24.92 -31.10
CA GLY A 200 -10.39 -23.51 -31.37
C GLY A 200 -10.58 -23.19 -32.85
N THR A 201 -11.65 -22.46 -33.19
CA THR A 201 -11.93 -21.98 -34.55
C THR A 201 -11.02 -20.80 -34.98
N GLY A 202 -9.81 -20.68 -34.38
CA GLY A 202 -8.81 -19.68 -34.74
C GLY A 202 -7.65 -20.26 -35.56
N ILE A 203 -6.95 -19.41 -36.30
CA ILE A 203 -5.81 -19.75 -37.17
C ILE A 203 -4.75 -20.63 -36.49
N VAL A 204 -4.57 -20.50 -35.17
CA VAL A 204 -3.64 -21.30 -34.34
C VAL A 204 -4.09 -22.75 -34.24
N GLY A 205 -5.40 -23.03 -34.15
CA GLY A 205 -5.94 -24.41 -34.09
C GLY A 205 -5.75 -25.19 -35.40
N VAL A 206 -5.65 -24.52 -36.52
CA VAL A 206 -5.46 -25.15 -37.85
C VAL A 206 -4.00 -25.54 -38.07
N LEU A 207 -3.04 -24.77 -37.56
CA LEU A 207 -1.61 -25.10 -37.70
C LEU A 207 -1.18 -26.33 -36.90
N THR A 208 -1.80 -26.55 -35.72
CA THR A 208 -1.50 -27.76 -34.91
C THR A 208 -2.09 -29.03 -35.49
N ALA A 209 -3.20 -28.93 -36.24
CA ALA A 209 -3.81 -30.06 -36.95
C ALA A 209 -2.97 -30.55 -38.18
N LEU A 210 -2.07 -29.73 -38.68
CA LEU A 210 -1.22 -30.00 -39.83
C LEU A 210 0.17 -30.56 -39.46
N GLY A 211 0.37 -31.07 -38.25
CA GLY A 211 1.60 -31.76 -37.85
C GLY A 211 2.80 -30.82 -37.58
N GLY A 212 2.56 -29.55 -37.39
CA GLY A 212 3.59 -28.64 -36.90
C GLY A 212 3.98 -29.04 -35.46
N THR A 213 5.30 -29.18 -35.20
CA THR A 213 5.87 -29.32 -33.86
C THR A 213 5.51 -28.04 -33.10
N GLY A 214 4.33 -28.06 -32.47
CA GLY A 214 3.80 -26.89 -31.75
C GLY A 214 4.77 -26.48 -30.66
N ALA A 215 5.40 -25.33 -30.80
CA ALA A 215 6.02 -24.69 -29.68
C ALA A 215 4.98 -24.64 -28.54
N PRO A 216 5.35 -24.92 -27.28
CA PRO A 216 4.42 -24.83 -26.17
C PRO A 216 3.77 -23.47 -26.21
N ALA A 217 2.43 -23.42 -26.17
CA ALA A 217 1.71 -22.16 -26.16
C ALA A 217 2.32 -21.30 -25.05
N VAL A 218 2.85 -20.14 -25.40
CA VAL A 218 3.44 -19.22 -24.43
C VAL A 218 2.30 -18.84 -23.50
N TYR A 219 2.44 -19.23 -22.24
CA TYR A 219 1.48 -18.88 -21.21
C TYR A 219 1.58 -17.38 -20.93
N ASP A 220 0.46 -16.67 -21.07
CA ASP A 220 0.35 -15.24 -20.78
C ASP A 220 -0.68 -15.03 -19.65
N PRO A 221 -0.24 -14.68 -18.42
CA PRO A 221 -1.13 -14.48 -17.29
C PRO A 221 -2.12 -13.34 -17.50
N HIS A 222 -1.79 -12.32 -18.31
CA HIS A 222 -2.63 -11.17 -18.58
C HIS A 222 -3.95 -11.54 -19.29
N THR A 223 -4.01 -12.72 -19.91
CA THR A 223 -5.24 -13.25 -20.52
C THR A 223 -6.24 -13.78 -19.48
N ASN A 224 -5.81 -13.98 -18.23
CA ASN A 224 -6.69 -14.41 -17.15
C ASN A 224 -7.48 -13.23 -16.59
N PRO A 225 -8.83 -13.30 -16.52
CA PRO A 225 -9.65 -12.17 -16.07
C PRO A 225 -9.39 -11.74 -14.62
N GLU A 226 -9.04 -12.68 -13.74
CA GLU A 226 -8.76 -12.38 -12.34
C GLU A 226 -7.39 -11.70 -12.19
N TYR A 227 -6.38 -12.14 -12.92
CA TYR A 227 -5.09 -11.47 -12.99
C TYR A 227 -5.25 -10.04 -13.51
N ALA A 228 -5.90 -9.86 -14.67
CA ALA A 228 -6.15 -8.57 -15.27
C ALA A 228 -6.98 -7.60 -14.39
N LYS A 229 -7.87 -8.15 -13.53
CA LYS A 229 -8.61 -7.36 -12.53
C LYS A 229 -7.66 -6.62 -11.58
N TYR A 230 -6.66 -7.33 -11.02
CA TYR A 230 -5.74 -6.72 -10.05
C TYR A 230 -4.71 -5.80 -10.70
N GLU A 231 -4.30 -6.08 -11.94
CA GLU A 231 -3.49 -5.12 -12.71
C GLU A 231 -4.22 -3.80 -12.91
N LYS A 232 -5.46 -3.85 -13.40
CA LYS A 232 -6.30 -2.65 -13.59
C LYS A 232 -6.54 -1.90 -12.28
N LEU A 233 -6.71 -2.64 -11.18
CA LEU A 233 -6.87 -2.03 -9.86
C LEU A 233 -5.60 -1.29 -9.42
N GLY A 234 -4.42 -1.88 -9.65
CA GLY A 234 -3.13 -1.23 -9.42
C GLY A 234 -2.94 0.02 -10.28
N GLU A 235 -3.32 -0.05 -11.55
CA GLU A 235 -3.31 1.11 -12.45
C GLU A 235 -4.26 2.21 -11.99
N GLU A 236 -5.48 1.85 -11.55
CA GLU A 236 -6.45 2.81 -11.02
C GLU A 236 -5.92 3.55 -9.79
N ILE A 237 -5.29 2.83 -8.84
CA ILE A 237 -4.67 3.44 -7.66
C ILE A 237 -3.53 4.36 -8.09
N THR A 238 -2.66 3.91 -9.01
CA THR A 238 -1.54 4.70 -9.52
C THR A 238 -2.05 6.00 -10.15
N GLN A 239 -3.02 5.93 -11.04
CA GLN A 239 -3.58 7.10 -11.71
C GLN A 239 -4.23 8.08 -10.71
N ALA A 240 -4.97 7.56 -9.72
CA ALA A 240 -5.61 8.39 -8.71
C ALA A 240 -4.59 9.16 -7.86
N LEU A 241 -3.55 8.47 -7.38
CA LEU A 241 -2.55 9.06 -6.48
C LEU A 241 -1.54 9.94 -7.23
N THR A 242 -1.00 9.48 -8.37
CA THR A 242 0.00 10.25 -9.13
C THR A 242 -0.62 11.44 -9.86
N GLY A 243 -1.82 11.29 -10.40
CA GLY A 243 -2.55 12.41 -11.01
C GLY A 243 -2.87 13.50 -9.98
N ALA A 244 -3.31 13.10 -8.78
CA ALA A 244 -3.55 14.03 -7.68
C ALA A 244 -2.26 14.73 -7.21
N GLN A 245 -1.14 14.00 -7.11
CA GLN A 245 0.16 14.56 -6.78
C GLN A 245 0.63 15.59 -7.82
N GLN A 246 0.50 15.26 -9.10
CA GLN A 246 0.88 16.16 -10.19
C GLN A 246 0.09 17.48 -10.14
N THR A 247 -1.22 17.41 -9.94
CA THR A 247 -2.08 18.59 -9.78
C THR A 247 -1.59 19.49 -8.64
N VAL A 248 -1.28 18.91 -7.47
CA VAL A 248 -0.75 19.66 -6.32
C VAL A 248 0.58 20.33 -6.64
N ARG A 249 1.49 19.65 -7.34
CA ARG A 249 2.77 20.22 -7.75
C ARG A 249 2.61 21.36 -8.77
N GLU A 250 1.70 21.22 -9.72
CA GLU A 250 1.39 22.27 -10.69
C GLU A 250 0.78 23.50 -10.03
N GLU A 251 -0.19 23.32 -9.11
CA GLU A 251 -0.78 24.39 -8.31
C GLU A 251 0.29 25.12 -7.46
N ALA A 252 1.17 24.38 -6.82
CA ALA A 252 2.28 24.95 -6.03
C ALA A 252 3.28 25.71 -6.90
N ALA A 253 3.63 25.18 -8.07
CA ALA A 253 4.51 25.85 -9.02
C ALA A 253 3.89 27.13 -9.57
N GLN A 254 2.58 27.13 -9.87
CA GLN A 254 1.86 28.31 -10.31
C GLN A 254 1.80 29.38 -9.19
N ALA A 255 1.55 28.98 -7.93
CA ALA A 255 1.57 29.87 -6.79
C ALA A 255 2.96 30.50 -6.55
N ALA A 256 4.03 29.68 -6.70
CA ALA A 256 5.42 30.14 -6.54
C ALA A 256 5.89 31.08 -7.68
N ALA A 257 5.35 30.90 -8.88
CA ALA A 257 5.67 31.74 -10.04
C ALA A 257 5.18 33.20 -9.88
N GLY A 258 4.27 33.42 -8.94
CA GLY A 258 3.69 34.74 -8.70
C GLY A 258 2.86 35.26 -9.88
N PRO A 259 2.31 36.47 -9.76
CA PRO A 259 1.52 37.06 -10.85
C PRO A 259 2.40 37.32 -12.07
N LYS A 260 1.90 36.97 -13.25
CA LYS A 260 2.60 37.26 -14.53
C LYS A 260 2.67 38.76 -14.74
N MET A 261 3.90 39.30 -14.74
CA MET A 261 4.17 40.70 -15.02
C MET A 261 4.38 40.90 -16.51
N ILE A 262 3.67 41.85 -17.11
CA ILE A 262 3.88 42.25 -18.49
C ILE A 262 4.12 43.75 -18.61
N LYS A 263 4.81 44.16 -19.65
CA LYS A 263 4.98 45.56 -19.98
C LYS A 263 3.76 46.04 -20.74
N CYS A 264 3.04 47.03 -20.16
CA CYS A 264 1.84 47.60 -20.78
C CYS A 264 2.21 48.23 -22.15
N PRO A 265 1.55 47.85 -23.23
CA PRO A 265 1.82 48.43 -24.54
C PRO A 265 1.40 49.87 -24.69
N TYR A 266 0.53 50.39 -23.77
CA TYR A 266 0.01 51.75 -23.82
C TYR A 266 0.83 52.75 -22.98
N CYS A 267 1.21 52.37 -21.75
CA CYS A 267 1.94 53.30 -20.88
C CYS A 267 3.37 52.84 -20.55
N GLY A 268 3.78 51.67 -21.00
CA GLY A 268 5.13 51.11 -20.76
C GLY A 268 5.42 50.62 -19.34
N ALA A 269 4.48 50.77 -18.40
CA ALA A 269 4.65 50.30 -17.03
C ALA A 269 4.59 48.76 -16.95
N GLN A 270 5.37 48.17 -16.03
CA GLN A 270 5.18 46.76 -15.68
C GLN A 270 3.91 46.63 -14.82
N THR A 271 2.99 45.80 -15.25
CA THR A 271 1.69 45.58 -14.61
C THR A 271 1.42 44.08 -14.49
N GLU A 272 0.76 43.70 -13.40
CA GLU A 272 0.24 42.33 -13.27
C GLU A 272 -0.95 42.12 -14.22
N ILE A 273 -1.04 40.91 -14.77
CA ILE A 273 -2.24 40.50 -15.50
C ILE A 273 -3.26 40.05 -14.45
N GLY A 274 -4.15 40.98 -14.06
CA GLY A 274 -5.23 40.68 -13.14
C GLY A 274 -6.52 40.22 -13.83
N ALA A 275 -7.51 39.82 -13.06
CA ALA A 275 -8.85 39.48 -13.54
C ALA A 275 -9.43 40.68 -14.30
N GLY A 276 -9.57 40.54 -15.65
CA GLY A 276 -10.05 41.59 -16.54
C GLY A 276 -9.01 42.16 -17.48
N SER A 277 -7.78 41.62 -17.50
CA SER A 277 -6.70 41.91 -18.49
C SER A 277 -6.47 43.41 -18.75
N LYS A 278 -6.54 44.23 -17.65
CA LYS A 278 -6.34 45.66 -17.73
C LYS A 278 -5.08 46.09 -16.97
N CYS A 279 -4.36 47.04 -17.51
CA CYS A 279 -3.22 47.68 -16.84
C CYS A 279 -3.68 48.43 -15.58
N GLN A 280 -3.06 48.17 -14.44
CA GLN A 280 -3.35 48.84 -13.16
C GLN A 280 -3.09 50.36 -13.18
N TYR A 281 -2.19 50.80 -14.07
CA TYR A 281 -1.77 52.20 -14.16
C TYR A 281 -2.58 53.05 -15.15
N CYS A 282 -2.90 52.51 -16.32
CA CYS A 282 -3.59 53.31 -17.36
C CYS A 282 -4.96 52.76 -17.78
N GLY A 283 -5.37 51.59 -17.20
CA GLY A 283 -6.63 50.95 -17.54
C GLY A 283 -6.72 50.32 -18.94
N GLY A 284 -5.66 50.43 -19.75
CA GLY A 284 -5.62 49.86 -21.08
C GLY A 284 -5.64 48.31 -21.08
N TYR A 285 -6.27 47.69 -22.05
CA TYR A 285 -6.33 46.24 -22.17
C TYR A 285 -4.94 45.66 -22.51
N VAL A 286 -4.42 44.79 -21.69
CA VAL A 286 -3.06 44.23 -21.84
C VAL A 286 -3.05 42.80 -22.40
N GLY A 287 -4.21 42.26 -22.73
CA GLY A 287 -4.37 40.95 -23.38
C GLY A 287 -4.23 39.78 -22.44
N ASP A 288 -4.71 38.59 -22.83
CA ASP A 288 -4.39 37.33 -22.22
C ASP A 288 -2.97 36.93 -22.66
N ALA A 289 -2.06 36.67 -21.72
CA ALA A 289 -0.75 36.15 -22.06
C ALA A 289 -0.92 34.79 -22.75
N GLN A 290 -0.54 34.69 -24.02
CA GLN A 290 -0.36 33.41 -24.72
C GLN A 290 0.84 32.65 -24.15
#